data_005a6555e457f7cdf19268bf72c9258d
#
_entry.id   005a6555e457f7cdf19268bf72c9258d
#
_cell.length_a   1.000
_cell.length_b   1.000
_cell.length_c   1.000
_cell.angle_alpha   90.00
_cell.angle_beta   90.00
_cell.angle_gamma   90.00
#
_symmetry.space_group_name_H-M   'P 1'
#
loop_
_entity.id
_entity.type
_entity.pdbx_description
1 polymer ?
#
loop_
_entity_poly.entity_id
_entity_poly.type
_entity_poly.pdbx_seq_one_letter_code
_entity_poly.pdbx_strand_id
1 'polypeptide(L)'
;MLLVDFEGYSVMGISADQLCSLCRRKEAFFFREYSGERLCRSCFVRSIERKVRATISKYNMLKFDDRIAVAVSGGKDSVSLLHVLSKIEEDYPKASMVVVSVDEGIRGYRDEALKIAVENCKRLDVEHYIVSFKEIYGLTLDEIVEKLRSADGQKLTPCAYCGVLRRKALNIAARNVGADKLATAHTLDDEVQTVLLNMLHGDVLRLAREKPVTDEVHPKLIPRIKPFCEVPERETALFAFVKKIRFQSIPCPYASEAMRNEIRLFLNRMEAGHAGVKFTLFNSIERIRPALEGLVKNENLRECRKCGELTTQDICKACELLDNIKSSRL
;
A
#
# COMPACT_ATOMS: atom_id res chain seq x y z
N MET A 1 27.37 -9.10 8.60
CA MET A 1 27.08 -8.81 7.18
C MET A 1 26.28 -10.00 6.67
N LEU A 2 24.98 -10.02 6.96
CA LEU A 2 24.05 -11.09 6.55
C LEU A 2 23.50 -10.68 5.19
N LEU A 3 23.94 -11.37 4.14
CA LEU A 3 23.27 -11.40 2.85
C LEU A 3 21.93 -12.11 3.08
N VAL A 4 20.85 -11.36 3.01
CA VAL A 4 19.51 -11.95 2.98
C VAL A 4 19.38 -12.60 1.61
N ASP A 5 19.36 -13.93 1.58
CA ASP A 5 18.99 -14.71 0.40
C ASP A 5 17.57 -14.34 -0.01
N PHE A 6 17.46 -13.58 -1.09
CA PHE A 6 16.19 -13.35 -1.78
C PHE A 6 15.86 -14.62 -2.53
N GLU A 7 15.09 -15.51 -1.90
CA GLU A 7 14.60 -16.74 -2.52
C GLU A 7 13.95 -16.43 -3.88
N GLY A 8 14.56 -16.95 -4.94
CA GLY A 8 13.95 -17.15 -6.24
C GLY A 8 14.24 -16.12 -7.34
N TYR A 9 15.14 -15.14 -7.15
CA TYR A 9 15.56 -14.27 -8.25
C TYR A 9 17.03 -14.54 -8.62
N SER A 10 17.24 -15.26 -9.73
CA SER A 10 18.53 -15.29 -10.39
C SER A 10 18.90 -13.87 -10.76
N VAL A 11 19.89 -13.29 -10.07
CA VAL A 11 20.60 -12.10 -10.54
C VAL A 11 21.40 -12.57 -11.75
N MET A 12 20.81 -12.47 -12.95
CA MET A 12 21.58 -12.62 -14.17
C MET A 12 22.74 -11.64 -14.09
N GLY A 13 23.96 -12.17 -14.00
CA GLY A 13 25.18 -11.39 -13.90
C GLY A 13 25.27 -10.44 -15.09
N ILE A 14 25.05 -9.14 -14.84
CA ILE A 14 25.35 -8.09 -15.79
C ILE A 14 26.88 -8.09 -15.89
N SER A 15 27.42 -8.36 -17.08
CA SER A 15 28.85 -8.26 -17.31
C SER A 15 29.31 -6.82 -17.02
N ALA A 16 30.49 -6.67 -16.43
CA ALA A 16 31.04 -5.38 -16.00
C ALA A 16 31.11 -4.31 -17.11
N ASP A 17 31.06 -4.72 -18.36
CA ASP A 17 31.21 -3.88 -19.54
C ASP A 17 29.91 -3.25 -20.09
N GLN A 18 28.75 -3.39 -19.40
CA GLN A 18 27.50 -2.89 -19.95
C GLN A 18 27.13 -1.51 -19.44
N LEU A 19 27.11 -0.53 -20.33
CA LEU A 19 26.72 0.84 -20.03
C LEU A 19 25.20 0.98 -19.83
N CYS A 20 24.83 1.91 -18.95
CA CYS A 20 23.44 2.31 -18.72
C CYS A 20 22.76 2.77 -20.00
N SER A 21 21.60 2.20 -20.36
CA SER A 21 20.81 2.50 -21.56
C SER A 21 20.40 3.98 -21.63
N LEU A 22 20.17 4.63 -20.48
CA LEU A 22 19.69 6.02 -20.43
C LEU A 22 20.81 7.05 -20.51
N CYS A 23 21.85 6.94 -19.67
CA CYS A 23 22.89 7.96 -19.66
C CYS A 23 24.11 7.62 -20.51
N ARG A 24 24.31 6.36 -20.88
CA ARG A 24 25.46 5.84 -21.66
C ARG A 24 26.83 6.22 -21.09
N ARG A 25 26.90 6.58 -19.80
CA ARG A 25 28.13 7.08 -19.14
C ARG A 25 28.58 6.23 -17.96
N LYS A 26 27.64 5.56 -17.29
CA LYS A 26 27.88 4.77 -16.10
C LYS A 26 27.54 3.32 -16.36
N GLU A 27 28.24 2.43 -15.68
CA GLU A 27 27.93 1.00 -15.66
C GLU A 27 26.53 0.76 -15.14
N ALA A 28 25.81 -0.17 -15.80
CA ALA A 28 24.50 -0.61 -15.36
C ALA A 28 24.64 -1.58 -14.17
N PHE A 29 23.80 -1.41 -13.17
CA PHE A 29 23.75 -2.31 -12.00
C PHE A 29 22.42 -3.08 -11.93
N PHE A 30 21.41 -2.69 -12.72
CA PHE A 30 20.07 -3.28 -12.74
C PHE A 30 19.59 -3.47 -14.18
N PHE A 31 19.08 -4.64 -14.47
CA PHE A 31 18.41 -4.96 -15.74
C PHE A 31 16.91 -5.05 -15.49
N ARG A 32 16.16 -4.24 -16.21
CA ARG A 32 14.70 -4.17 -16.15
C ARG A 32 14.11 -5.02 -17.26
N GLU A 33 13.82 -6.29 -16.97
CA GLU A 33 13.45 -7.31 -17.94
C GLU A 33 12.26 -6.92 -18.82
N TYR A 34 11.19 -6.36 -18.23
CA TYR A 34 9.97 -6.00 -18.98
C TYR A 34 10.13 -4.82 -19.95
N SER A 35 11.20 -4.06 -19.87
CA SER A 35 11.49 -2.95 -20.80
C SER A 35 12.83 -3.11 -21.53
N GLY A 36 13.64 -4.09 -21.16
CA GLY A 36 14.99 -4.30 -21.71
C GLY A 36 16.01 -3.23 -21.29
N GLU A 37 15.65 -2.32 -20.37
CA GLU A 37 16.53 -1.24 -19.92
C GLU A 37 17.62 -1.74 -18.97
N ARG A 38 18.88 -1.35 -19.24
CA ARG A 38 19.99 -1.48 -18.29
C ARG A 38 20.23 -0.16 -17.63
N LEU A 39 20.16 -0.09 -16.29
CA LEU A 39 20.14 1.17 -15.54
C LEU A 39 21.29 1.24 -14.53
N CYS A 40 22.02 2.35 -14.52
CA CYS A 40 22.88 2.70 -13.39
C CYS A 40 22.05 3.20 -12.21
N ARG A 41 22.62 3.22 -11.00
CA ARG A 41 21.90 3.61 -9.77
C ARG A 41 21.17 4.95 -9.87
N SER A 42 21.83 5.98 -10.40
CA SER A 42 21.21 7.33 -10.53
C SER A 42 20.10 7.37 -11.58
N CYS A 43 20.24 6.66 -12.69
CA CYS A 43 19.18 6.56 -13.71
C CYS A 43 18.01 5.70 -13.24
N PHE A 44 18.28 4.64 -12.47
CA PHE A 44 17.25 3.83 -11.86
C PHE A 44 16.37 4.66 -10.91
N VAL A 45 16.97 5.40 -9.96
CA VAL A 45 16.21 6.27 -9.03
C VAL A 45 15.35 7.26 -9.80
N ARG A 46 15.92 8.00 -10.77
CA ARG A 46 15.16 8.94 -11.60
C ARG A 46 14.07 8.27 -12.44
N SER A 47 14.26 7.01 -12.84
CA SER A 47 13.24 6.28 -13.60
C SER A 47 12.02 5.95 -12.74
N ILE A 48 12.21 5.63 -11.44
CA ILE A 48 11.12 5.43 -10.49
C ILE A 48 10.35 6.73 -10.27
N GLU A 49 11.04 7.83 -9.96
CA GLU A 49 10.43 9.15 -9.80
C GLU A 49 9.61 9.56 -11.04
N ARG A 50 10.16 9.35 -12.24
CA ARG A 50 9.46 9.63 -13.52
C ARG A 50 8.23 8.74 -13.69
N LYS A 51 8.34 7.44 -13.39
CA LYS A 51 7.21 6.51 -13.48
C LYS A 51 6.08 6.94 -12.54
N VAL A 52 6.40 7.30 -11.29
CA VAL A 52 5.41 7.78 -10.33
C VAL A 52 4.75 9.07 -10.79
N ARG A 53 5.50 10.03 -11.31
CA ARG A 53 4.93 11.26 -11.90
C ARG A 53 3.98 10.94 -13.07
N ALA A 54 4.38 10.03 -13.96
CA ALA A 54 3.54 9.59 -15.07
C ALA A 54 2.25 8.91 -14.57
N THR A 55 2.33 8.06 -13.55
CA THR A 55 1.17 7.40 -12.92
C THR A 55 0.24 8.43 -12.27
N ILE A 56 0.78 9.39 -11.50
CA ILE A 56 0.00 10.49 -10.89
C ILE A 56 -0.74 11.28 -11.98
N SER A 57 -0.06 11.65 -13.06
CA SER A 57 -0.65 12.38 -14.17
C SER A 57 -1.70 11.55 -14.93
N LYS A 58 -1.40 10.28 -15.24
CA LYS A 58 -2.30 9.35 -15.96
C LYS A 58 -3.65 9.20 -15.29
N TYR A 59 -3.65 9.10 -13.96
CA TYR A 59 -4.86 8.89 -13.17
C TYR A 59 -5.41 10.17 -12.50
N ASN A 60 -4.84 11.34 -12.79
CA ASN A 60 -5.22 12.61 -12.17
C ASN A 60 -5.27 12.52 -10.64
N MET A 61 -4.25 11.91 -10.04
CA MET A 61 -4.23 11.58 -8.61
C MET A 61 -4.15 12.81 -7.72
N LEU A 62 -3.44 13.85 -8.14
CA LEU A 62 -3.12 15.03 -7.35
C LEU A 62 -3.40 16.31 -8.14
N LYS A 63 -3.85 17.33 -7.42
CA LYS A 63 -3.88 18.73 -7.86
C LYS A 63 -2.63 19.45 -7.36
N PHE A 64 -2.35 20.63 -7.91
CA PHE A 64 -1.14 21.41 -7.62
C PHE A 64 -1.10 22.04 -6.22
N ASP A 65 -2.23 22.04 -5.51
CA ASP A 65 -2.45 22.64 -4.20
C ASP A 65 -3.00 21.64 -3.16
N ASP A 66 -3.04 20.35 -3.46
CA ASP A 66 -3.54 19.32 -2.54
C ASP A 66 -2.66 19.23 -1.28
N ARG A 67 -3.30 19.06 -0.11
CA ARG A 67 -2.67 18.56 1.11
C ARG A 67 -2.72 17.04 1.12
N ILE A 68 -1.56 16.38 1.07
CA ILE A 68 -1.43 14.94 0.89
C ILE A 68 -1.10 14.28 2.22
N ALA A 69 -1.97 13.39 2.71
CA ALA A 69 -1.62 12.46 3.79
C ALA A 69 -0.93 11.23 3.18
N VAL A 70 0.32 10.96 3.56
CA VAL A 70 1.06 9.78 3.14
C VAL A 70 1.00 8.72 4.22
N ALA A 71 0.37 7.57 3.94
CA ALA A 71 0.29 6.46 4.87
C ALA A 71 1.63 5.74 4.97
N VAL A 72 2.32 5.86 6.11
CA VAL A 72 3.63 5.24 6.34
C VAL A 72 3.52 4.18 7.42
N SER A 73 3.74 2.92 7.03
CA SER A 73 3.76 1.78 7.95
C SER A 73 5.15 1.47 8.53
N GLY A 74 6.20 2.09 8.02
CA GLY A 74 7.60 1.74 8.31
C GLY A 74 8.18 0.66 7.40
N GLY A 75 7.36 -0.05 6.62
CA GLY A 75 7.80 -1.03 5.62
C GLY A 75 8.39 -0.37 4.37
N LYS A 76 9.19 -1.14 3.61
CA LYS A 76 9.98 -0.69 2.45
C LYS A 76 9.19 0.17 1.43
N ASP A 77 7.97 -0.25 1.11
CA ASP A 77 7.16 0.43 0.09
C ASP A 77 6.66 1.78 0.58
N SER A 78 6.16 1.83 1.82
CA SER A 78 5.61 3.05 2.40
C SER A 78 6.66 4.14 2.63
N VAL A 79 7.87 3.76 3.09
CA VAL A 79 8.96 4.73 3.24
C VAL A 79 9.53 5.14 1.88
N SER A 80 9.58 4.24 0.90
CA SER A 80 9.97 4.57 -0.47
C SER A 80 9.00 5.56 -1.11
N LEU A 81 7.68 5.35 -0.93
CA LEU A 81 6.66 6.28 -1.41
C LEU A 81 6.83 7.67 -0.79
N LEU A 82 7.05 7.73 0.53
CA LEU A 82 7.30 9.00 1.23
C LEU A 82 8.48 9.76 0.60
N HIS A 83 9.61 9.08 0.37
CA HIS A 83 10.78 9.69 -0.25
C HIS A 83 10.56 10.15 -1.71
N VAL A 84 9.77 9.38 -2.48
CA VAL A 84 9.44 9.76 -3.87
C VAL A 84 8.48 10.95 -3.89
N LEU A 85 7.43 10.95 -3.06
CA LEU A 85 6.47 12.04 -2.99
C LEU A 85 7.10 13.33 -2.46
N SER A 86 7.96 13.25 -1.43
CA SER A 86 8.72 14.40 -0.94
C SER A 86 9.55 15.06 -2.06
N LYS A 87 10.17 14.23 -2.93
CA LYS A 87 10.91 14.76 -4.09
C LYS A 87 10.01 15.33 -5.18
N ILE A 88 8.80 14.82 -5.32
CA ILE A 88 7.83 15.35 -6.30
C ILE A 88 7.24 16.67 -5.80
N GLU A 89 6.94 16.77 -4.51
CA GLU A 89 6.34 17.96 -3.89
C GLU A 89 7.23 19.20 -4.01
N GLU A 90 8.57 19.05 -4.02
CA GLU A 90 9.50 20.18 -4.22
C GLU A 90 9.16 21.03 -5.48
N ASP A 91 8.51 20.42 -6.47
CA ASP A 91 8.11 21.13 -7.70
C ASP A 91 6.72 21.81 -7.59
N TYR A 92 6.03 21.65 -6.44
CA TYR A 92 4.66 22.14 -6.22
C TYR A 92 4.56 22.98 -4.94
N PRO A 93 4.99 24.24 -4.94
CA PRO A 93 5.12 25.07 -3.74
C PRO A 93 3.80 25.40 -3.01
N LYS A 94 2.65 25.08 -3.61
CA LYS A 94 1.33 25.21 -2.97
C LYS A 94 0.80 23.93 -2.38
N ALA A 95 1.38 22.77 -2.76
CA ALA A 95 1.05 21.50 -2.15
C ALA A 95 1.67 21.40 -0.76
N SER A 96 1.12 20.55 0.07
CA SER A 96 1.71 20.23 1.38
C SER A 96 1.57 18.73 1.66
N MET A 97 2.50 18.18 2.43
CA MET A 97 2.52 16.77 2.75
C MET A 97 2.59 16.57 4.27
N VAL A 98 1.81 15.60 4.76
CA VAL A 98 1.84 15.14 6.14
C VAL A 98 1.88 13.61 6.15
N VAL A 99 2.67 13.02 7.03
CA VAL A 99 2.70 11.56 7.20
C VAL A 99 1.65 11.16 8.22
N VAL A 100 0.90 10.10 7.91
CA VAL A 100 -0.02 9.45 8.84
C VAL A 100 0.39 8.00 9.08
N SER A 101 0.47 7.59 10.34
CA SER A 101 0.76 6.21 10.73
C SER A 101 -0.32 5.69 11.67
N VAL A 102 -0.60 4.39 11.57
CA VAL A 102 -1.52 3.71 12.48
C VAL A 102 -0.71 2.79 13.38
N ASP A 103 -0.86 2.92 14.68
CA ASP A 103 -0.35 1.99 15.66
C ASP A 103 -1.43 0.94 15.96
N GLU A 104 -1.24 -0.27 15.46
CA GLU A 104 -2.14 -1.40 15.70
C GLU A 104 -1.93 -2.04 17.07
N GLY A 105 -0.85 -1.69 17.79
CA GLY A 105 -0.50 -2.27 19.09
C GLY A 105 -0.06 -3.73 18.99
N ILE A 106 0.82 -4.04 18.03
CA ILE A 106 1.48 -5.35 17.88
C ILE A 106 2.85 -5.26 18.55
N ARG A 107 2.99 -5.88 19.72
CA ARG A 107 4.21 -5.82 20.53
C ARG A 107 5.42 -6.38 19.78
N GLY A 108 6.58 -5.72 19.93
CA GLY A 108 7.85 -6.15 19.32
C GLY A 108 7.93 -6.01 17.80
N TYR A 109 6.83 -5.61 17.16
CA TYR A 109 6.75 -5.37 15.72
C TYR A 109 6.45 -3.90 15.41
N ARG A 110 5.36 -3.36 15.98
CA ARG A 110 4.89 -2.02 15.59
C ARG A 110 5.76 -0.91 16.14
N ASP A 111 6.33 -1.09 17.32
CA ASP A 111 7.22 -0.11 17.95
C ASP A 111 8.43 0.22 17.06
N GLU A 112 9.10 -0.80 16.50
CA GLU A 112 10.24 -0.60 15.62
C GLU A 112 9.82 0.03 14.29
N ALA A 113 8.69 -0.40 13.72
CA ALA A 113 8.15 0.16 12.49
C ALA A 113 7.82 1.66 12.63
N LEU A 114 7.24 2.07 13.76
CA LEU A 114 6.96 3.48 14.06
C LEU A 114 8.23 4.31 14.27
N LYS A 115 9.24 3.77 14.98
CA LYS A 115 10.55 4.44 15.10
C LYS A 115 11.15 4.74 13.73
N ILE A 116 11.12 3.75 12.83
CA ILE A 116 11.60 3.90 11.45
C ILE A 116 10.79 4.97 10.69
N ALA A 117 9.48 4.98 10.84
CA ALA A 117 8.63 6.01 10.23
C ALA A 117 9.02 7.41 10.75
N VAL A 118 9.15 7.59 12.07
CA VAL A 118 9.59 8.85 12.70
C VAL A 118 10.96 9.30 12.19
N GLU A 119 11.94 8.39 12.09
CA GLU A 119 13.28 8.70 11.58
C GLU A 119 13.23 9.21 10.13
N ASN A 120 12.44 8.57 9.26
CA ASN A 120 12.27 9.00 7.88
C ASN A 120 11.57 10.37 7.79
N CYS A 121 10.54 10.61 8.60
CA CYS A 121 9.87 11.91 8.67
C CYS A 121 10.81 13.02 9.10
N LYS A 122 11.60 12.81 10.15
CA LYS A 122 12.63 13.77 10.61
C LYS A 122 13.68 14.06 9.53
N ARG A 123 14.11 13.02 8.80
CA ARG A 123 15.09 13.16 7.71
C ARG A 123 14.58 14.01 6.56
N LEU A 124 13.29 13.97 6.30
CA LEU A 124 12.63 14.69 5.20
C LEU A 124 11.97 16.00 5.64
N ASP A 125 12.04 16.33 6.93
CA ASP A 125 11.38 17.50 7.55
C ASP A 125 9.87 17.53 7.26
N VAL A 126 9.19 16.37 7.43
CA VAL A 126 7.75 16.22 7.19
C VAL A 126 7.03 15.95 8.51
N GLU A 127 5.92 16.66 8.74
CA GLU A 127 5.03 16.45 9.87
C GLU A 127 4.53 15.01 9.94
N HIS A 128 4.47 14.43 11.16
CA HIS A 128 4.04 13.06 11.37
C HIS A 128 2.92 12.97 12.39
N TYR A 129 1.77 12.47 11.97
CA TYR A 129 0.59 12.25 12.82
C TYR A 129 0.38 10.74 13.02
N ILE A 130 0.31 10.32 14.28
CA ILE A 130 0.11 8.90 14.64
C ILE A 130 -1.25 8.76 15.32
N VAL A 131 -2.02 7.76 14.90
CA VAL A 131 -3.24 7.33 15.59
C VAL A 131 -3.10 5.87 16.00
N SER A 132 -3.73 5.45 17.10
CA SER A 132 -3.65 4.08 17.57
C SER A 132 -5.02 3.37 17.54
N PHE A 133 -4.98 2.04 17.40
CA PHE A 133 -6.18 1.21 17.57
C PHE A 133 -6.74 1.34 18.98
N LYS A 134 -5.86 1.49 19.99
CA LYS A 134 -6.27 1.65 21.37
C LYS A 134 -7.10 2.92 21.58
N GLU A 135 -6.70 4.04 20.97
CA GLU A 135 -7.44 5.32 21.05
C GLU A 135 -8.76 5.25 20.28
N ILE A 136 -8.76 4.70 19.06
CA ILE A 136 -9.96 4.72 18.19
C ILE A 136 -10.96 3.63 18.58
N TYR A 137 -10.50 2.45 18.99
CA TYR A 137 -11.34 1.25 19.18
C TYR A 137 -11.36 0.72 20.61
N GLY A 138 -10.52 1.26 21.50
CA GLY A 138 -10.36 0.79 22.88
C GLY A 138 -9.58 -0.50 23.03
N LEU A 139 -9.09 -1.11 21.93
CA LEU A 139 -8.38 -2.38 21.89
C LEU A 139 -7.18 -2.29 20.95
N THR A 140 -6.07 -2.95 21.30
CA THR A 140 -4.96 -3.22 20.38
C THR A 140 -5.27 -4.45 19.51
N LEU A 141 -4.48 -4.66 18.45
CA LEU A 141 -4.62 -5.87 17.64
C LEU A 141 -4.25 -7.14 18.44
N ASP A 142 -3.24 -7.06 19.31
CA ASP A 142 -2.87 -8.18 20.18
C ASP A 142 -4.04 -8.58 21.11
N GLU A 143 -4.71 -7.60 21.75
CA GLU A 143 -5.89 -7.83 22.59
C GLU A 143 -7.07 -8.40 21.77
N ILE A 144 -7.24 -7.98 20.51
CA ILE A 144 -8.23 -8.53 19.59
C ILE A 144 -7.92 -10.00 19.31
N VAL A 145 -6.68 -10.32 18.94
CA VAL A 145 -6.25 -11.70 18.62
C VAL A 145 -6.38 -12.62 19.82
N GLU A 146 -6.03 -12.15 21.02
CA GLU A 146 -6.19 -12.92 22.26
C GLU A 146 -7.66 -13.32 22.48
N LYS A 147 -8.58 -12.36 22.34
CA LYS A 147 -10.03 -12.61 22.44
C LYS A 147 -10.56 -13.55 21.38
N LEU A 148 -10.05 -13.43 20.16
CA LEU A 148 -10.42 -14.30 19.05
C LEU A 148 -9.99 -15.75 19.27
N ARG A 149 -8.81 -15.97 19.87
CA ARG A 149 -8.31 -17.32 20.20
C ARG A 149 -9.13 -18.00 21.32
N SER A 150 -9.75 -17.22 22.18
CA SER A 150 -10.58 -17.70 23.28
C SER A 150 -12.03 -18.01 22.88
N ALA A 151 -12.43 -17.69 21.63
CA ALA A 151 -13.78 -17.86 21.13
C ALA A 151 -13.86 -19.08 20.20
N ASP A 152 -14.71 -20.05 20.55
CA ASP A 152 -15.01 -21.19 19.69
C ASP A 152 -15.71 -20.75 18.39
N GLY A 153 -15.30 -21.30 17.25
CA GLY A 153 -15.99 -21.11 15.96
C GLY A 153 -15.56 -19.92 15.13
N GLN A 154 -14.36 -19.35 15.34
CA GLN A 154 -13.89 -18.20 14.60
C GLN A 154 -13.69 -18.47 13.10
N LYS A 155 -14.31 -17.61 12.25
CA LYS A 155 -14.24 -17.69 10.78
C LYS A 155 -13.24 -16.71 10.13
N LEU A 156 -12.79 -15.66 10.85
CA LEU A 156 -11.97 -14.59 10.27
C LEU A 156 -10.56 -14.55 10.88
N THR A 157 -9.57 -14.30 10.03
CA THR A 157 -8.15 -14.16 10.40
C THR A 157 -7.86 -12.83 11.10
N PRO A 158 -6.78 -12.71 11.92
CA PRO A 158 -6.31 -11.46 12.47
C PRO A 158 -6.10 -10.38 11.39
N CYS A 159 -5.61 -10.77 10.21
CA CYS A 159 -5.40 -9.87 9.08
C CYS A 159 -6.70 -9.27 8.53
N ALA A 160 -7.81 -10.01 8.56
CA ALA A 160 -9.12 -9.50 8.16
C ALA A 160 -9.60 -8.37 9.09
N TYR A 161 -9.46 -8.54 10.41
CA TYR A 161 -9.74 -7.50 11.40
C TYR A 161 -8.82 -6.30 11.20
N CYS A 162 -7.52 -6.54 11.19
CA CYS A 162 -6.51 -5.50 11.01
C CYS A 162 -6.76 -4.68 9.75
N GLY A 163 -7.04 -5.33 8.62
CA GLY A 163 -7.26 -4.65 7.34
C GLY A 163 -8.48 -3.72 7.34
N VAL A 164 -9.59 -4.12 7.98
CA VAL A 164 -10.80 -3.27 8.11
C VAL A 164 -10.56 -2.10 9.04
N LEU A 165 -10.01 -2.36 10.23
CA LEU A 165 -9.77 -1.34 11.25
C LEU A 165 -8.71 -0.33 10.79
N ARG A 166 -7.61 -0.80 10.18
CA ARG A 166 -6.54 0.07 9.66
C ARG A 166 -7.04 1.02 8.57
N ARG A 167 -7.85 0.52 7.61
CA ARG A 167 -8.41 1.39 6.56
C ARG A 167 -9.28 2.50 7.13
N LYS A 168 -10.08 2.18 8.15
CA LYS A 168 -10.89 3.19 8.86
C LYS A 168 -10.02 4.16 9.65
N ALA A 169 -9.03 3.68 10.40
CA ALA A 169 -8.10 4.51 11.16
C ALA A 169 -7.32 5.47 10.25
N LEU A 170 -6.84 5.01 9.09
CA LEU A 170 -6.16 5.86 8.10
C LEU A 170 -7.08 6.96 7.55
N ASN A 171 -8.36 6.66 7.28
CA ASN A 171 -9.31 7.68 6.83
C ASN A 171 -9.56 8.73 7.93
N ILE A 172 -9.71 8.30 9.19
CA ILE A 172 -9.85 9.20 10.34
C ILE A 172 -8.59 10.09 10.47
N ALA A 173 -7.41 9.50 10.41
CA ALA A 173 -6.15 10.22 10.51
C ALA A 173 -5.99 11.26 9.39
N ALA A 174 -6.25 10.87 8.13
CA ALA A 174 -6.17 11.77 6.99
C ALA A 174 -7.15 12.95 7.11
N ARG A 175 -8.38 12.70 7.57
CA ARG A 175 -9.37 13.75 7.84
C ARG A 175 -8.93 14.69 8.97
N ASN A 176 -8.38 14.14 10.06
CA ASN A 176 -7.94 14.94 11.21
C ASN A 176 -6.79 15.91 10.86
N VAL A 177 -5.96 15.56 9.91
CA VAL A 177 -4.89 16.42 9.42
C VAL A 177 -5.32 17.34 8.26
N GLY A 178 -6.61 17.33 7.90
CA GLY A 178 -7.15 18.15 6.82
C GLY A 178 -6.61 17.80 5.44
N ALA A 179 -6.35 16.52 5.17
CA ALA A 179 -5.82 16.09 3.89
C ALA A 179 -6.91 16.00 2.81
N ASP A 180 -6.57 16.41 1.59
CA ASP A 180 -7.41 16.25 0.39
C ASP A 180 -7.28 14.87 -0.23
N LYS A 181 -6.12 14.23 -0.08
CA LYS A 181 -5.79 12.91 -0.61
C LYS A 181 -5.04 12.06 0.41
N LEU A 182 -5.30 10.75 0.39
CA LEU A 182 -4.58 9.75 1.19
C LEU A 182 -3.76 8.86 0.25
N ALA A 183 -2.44 9.07 0.20
CA ALA A 183 -1.52 8.26 -0.59
C ALA A 183 -1.15 6.97 0.14
N THR A 184 -1.29 5.84 -0.54
CA THR A 184 -0.91 4.52 -0.04
C THR A 184 0.08 3.84 -0.98
N ALA A 185 1.02 3.08 -0.43
CA ALA A 185 2.14 2.50 -1.17
C ALA A 185 1.83 1.13 -1.78
N HIS A 186 0.59 0.92 -2.26
CA HIS A 186 0.27 -0.31 -2.98
C HIS A 186 1.04 -0.34 -4.31
N THR A 187 1.78 -1.43 -4.51
CA THR A 187 2.60 -1.67 -5.70
C THR A 187 1.80 -2.35 -6.80
N LEU A 188 2.38 -2.48 -7.99
CA LEU A 188 1.82 -3.28 -9.09
C LEU A 188 1.51 -4.72 -8.62
N ASP A 189 2.40 -5.28 -7.80
CA ASP A 189 2.25 -6.63 -7.23
C ASP A 189 1.01 -6.72 -6.33
N ASP A 190 0.77 -5.73 -5.48
CA ASP A 190 -0.41 -5.68 -4.61
C ASP A 190 -1.71 -5.58 -5.42
N GLU A 191 -1.71 -4.76 -6.47
CA GLU A 191 -2.87 -4.59 -7.34
C GLU A 191 -3.24 -5.90 -8.05
N VAL A 192 -2.27 -6.55 -8.72
CA VAL A 192 -2.56 -7.79 -9.46
C VAL A 192 -2.88 -8.96 -8.53
N GLN A 193 -2.27 -9.04 -7.33
CA GLN A 193 -2.66 -10.02 -6.31
C GLN A 193 -4.11 -9.79 -5.87
N THR A 194 -4.51 -8.54 -5.63
CA THR A 194 -5.86 -8.20 -5.20
C THR A 194 -6.89 -8.49 -6.30
N VAL A 195 -6.55 -8.22 -7.55
CA VAL A 195 -7.38 -8.58 -8.72
C VAL A 195 -7.64 -10.09 -8.76
N LEU A 196 -6.58 -10.91 -8.70
CA LEU A 196 -6.72 -12.37 -8.71
C LEU A 196 -7.48 -12.91 -7.51
N LEU A 197 -7.22 -12.37 -6.30
CA LEU A 197 -7.97 -12.73 -5.10
C LEU A 197 -9.47 -12.48 -5.27
N ASN A 198 -9.85 -11.30 -5.75
CA ASN A 198 -11.26 -10.97 -5.96
C ASN A 198 -11.91 -11.85 -7.03
N MET A 199 -11.19 -12.18 -8.11
CA MET A 199 -11.65 -13.13 -9.13
C MET A 199 -11.87 -14.54 -8.57
N LEU A 200 -10.92 -15.06 -7.79
CA LEU A 200 -11.02 -16.39 -7.19
C LEU A 200 -12.12 -16.49 -6.12
N HIS A 201 -12.44 -15.39 -5.45
CA HIS A 201 -13.56 -15.31 -4.53
C HIS A 201 -14.91 -15.03 -5.22
N GLY A 202 -14.93 -14.78 -6.53
CA GLY A 202 -16.14 -14.36 -7.25
C GLY A 202 -16.67 -12.98 -6.83
N ASP A 203 -15.83 -12.13 -6.20
CA ASP A 203 -16.24 -10.82 -5.67
C ASP A 203 -16.09 -9.73 -6.73
N VAL A 204 -17.02 -9.74 -7.67
CA VAL A 204 -17.06 -8.78 -8.79
C VAL A 204 -17.23 -7.34 -8.29
N LEU A 205 -17.96 -7.13 -7.20
CA LEU A 205 -18.18 -5.79 -6.64
C LEU A 205 -16.89 -5.20 -6.06
N ARG A 206 -16.09 -6.01 -5.36
CA ARG A 206 -14.76 -5.56 -4.91
C ARG A 206 -13.82 -5.33 -6.08
N LEU A 207 -13.85 -6.20 -7.08
CA LEU A 207 -13.04 -6.04 -8.29
C LEU A 207 -13.32 -4.71 -9.00
N ALA A 208 -14.59 -4.33 -9.12
CA ALA A 208 -15.00 -3.06 -9.71
C ALA A 208 -14.57 -1.82 -8.89
N ARG A 209 -14.54 -1.94 -7.55
CA ARG A 209 -14.17 -0.85 -6.63
C ARG A 209 -12.66 -0.70 -6.42
N GLU A 210 -11.88 -1.70 -6.81
CA GLU A 210 -10.42 -1.66 -6.64
C GLU A 210 -9.81 -0.89 -7.79
N LYS A 211 -9.37 0.36 -7.53
CA LYS A 211 -8.82 1.27 -8.54
C LYS A 211 -7.65 2.10 -8.01
N PRO A 212 -6.80 2.64 -8.90
CA PRO A 212 -5.66 3.49 -8.54
C PRO A 212 -6.05 4.76 -7.77
N VAL A 213 -7.26 5.28 -8.04
CA VAL A 213 -7.84 6.45 -7.36
C VAL A 213 -9.25 6.12 -6.94
N THR A 214 -9.60 6.28 -5.66
CA THR A 214 -10.99 6.15 -5.23
C THR A 214 -11.75 7.45 -5.47
N ASP A 215 -13.05 7.33 -5.80
CA ASP A 215 -13.89 8.48 -6.08
C ASP A 215 -14.06 9.39 -4.85
N GLU A 216 -14.21 10.68 -5.11
CA GLU A 216 -14.61 11.66 -4.12
C GLU A 216 -16.14 11.64 -3.99
N VAL A 217 -16.64 10.81 -3.08
CA VAL A 217 -18.09 10.58 -2.93
C VAL A 217 -18.70 11.32 -1.74
N HIS A 218 -17.89 11.72 -0.76
CA HIS A 218 -18.36 12.42 0.42
C HIS A 218 -17.19 13.02 1.22
N PRO A 219 -17.32 14.23 1.83
CA PRO A 219 -16.21 14.89 2.59
C PRO A 219 -15.62 14.09 3.75
N LYS A 220 -16.38 13.14 4.34
CA LYS A 220 -15.85 12.24 5.39
C LYS A 220 -14.97 11.12 4.86
N LEU A 221 -14.94 10.88 3.54
CA LEU A 221 -14.11 9.84 2.90
C LEU A 221 -13.03 10.51 2.08
N ILE A 222 -11.83 10.52 2.61
CA ILE A 222 -10.67 11.08 1.91
C ILE A 222 -10.31 10.15 0.73
N PRO A 223 -10.29 10.66 -0.52
CA PRO A 223 -9.92 9.87 -1.69
C PRO A 223 -8.53 9.26 -1.53
N ARG A 224 -8.44 7.95 -1.76
CA ARG A 224 -7.16 7.23 -1.72
C ARG A 224 -6.54 7.20 -3.09
N ILE A 225 -5.22 7.42 -3.13
CA ILE A 225 -4.40 7.33 -4.33
C ILE A 225 -3.29 6.30 -4.12
N LYS A 226 -2.89 5.63 -5.21
CA LYS A 226 -1.86 4.59 -5.21
C LYS A 226 -0.75 4.92 -6.21
N PRO A 227 0.16 5.85 -5.89
CA PRO A 227 1.17 6.31 -6.84
C PRO A 227 2.14 5.21 -7.30
N PHE A 228 2.23 4.09 -6.56
CA PHE A 228 3.04 2.92 -6.89
C PHE A 228 2.29 1.80 -7.64
N CYS A 229 1.01 1.99 -8.01
CA CYS A 229 0.22 0.94 -8.66
C CYS A 229 0.81 0.42 -9.99
N GLU A 230 1.70 1.16 -10.63
CA GLU A 230 2.46 0.74 -11.82
C GLU A 230 3.95 0.51 -11.53
N VAL A 231 4.38 0.49 -10.27
CA VAL A 231 5.76 0.21 -9.86
C VAL A 231 5.84 -1.20 -9.27
N PRO A 232 6.65 -2.12 -9.85
CA PRO A 232 6.85 -3.45 -9.28
C PRO A 232 7.45 -3.39 -7.87
N GLU A 233 7.03 -4.29 -6.97
CA GLU A 233 7.52 -4.41 -5.59
C GLU A 233 9.05 -4.59 -5.53
N ARG A 234 9.63 -5.31 -6.50
CA ARG A 234 11.08 -5.47 -6.64
C ARG A 234 11.78 -4.12 -6.84
N GLU A 235 11.18 -3.20 -7.60
CA GLU A 235 11.77 -1.88 -7.87
C GLU A 235 11.66 -0.95 -6.65
N THR A 236 10.59 -1.03 -5.85
CA THR A 236 10.51 -0.26 -4.59
C THR A 236 11.54 -0.73 -3.56
N ALA A 237 11.76 -2.04 -3.45
CA ALA A 237 12.80 -2.62 -2.59
C ALA A 237 14.20 -2.15 -3.03
N LEU A 238 14.49 -2.21 -4.33
CA LEU A 238 15.76 -1.76 -4.88
C LEU A 238 15.95 -0.25 -4.73
N PHE A 239 14.88 0.54 -4.86
CA PHE A 239 14.90 1.98 -4.61
C PHE A 239 15.31 2.29 -3.16
N ALA A 240 14.68 1.62 -2.18
CA ALA A 240 15.03 1.77 -0.78
C ALA A 240 16.50 1.42 -0.52
N PHE A 241 17.00 0.34 -1.11
CA PHE A 241 18.39 -0.08 -1.02
C PHE A 241 19.37 0.96 -1.62
N VAL A 242 19.11 1.42 -2.85
CA VAL A 242 19.99 2.39 -3.54
C VAL A 242 20.01 3.74 -2.84
N LYS A 243 18.88 4.18 -2.29
CA LYS A 243 18.74 5.42 -1.52
C LYS A 243 19.18 5.27 -0.07
N LYS A 244 19.57 4.06 0.37
CA LYS A 244 19.93 3.75 1.77
C LYS A 244 18.82 4.19 2.75
N ILE A 245 17.58 3.92 2.40
CA ILE A 245 16.42 4.22 3.25
C ILE A 245 16.28 3.09 4.27
N ARG A 246 16.20 3.43 5.56
CA ARG A 246 15.88 2.45 6.60
C ARG A 246 14.42 2.07 6.54
N PHE A 247 14.12 0.77 6.62
CA PHE A 247 12.76 0.23 6.64
C PHE A 247 12.69 -1.01 7.55
N GLN A 248 11.48 -1.32 8.03
CA GLN A 248 11.19 -2.54 8.79
C GLN A 248 11.25 -3.76 7.87
N SER A 249 12.13 -4.71 8.19
CA SER A 249 12.31 -5.96 7.45
C SER A 249 11.68 -7.18 8.14
N ILE A 250 11.34 -7.07 9.44
CA ILE A 250 10.71 -8.16 10.18
C ILE A 250 9.25 -8.27 9.74
N PRO A 251 8.75 -9.46 9.35
CA PRO A 251 7.35 -9.65 8.98
C PRO A 251 6.44 -9.54 10.20
N CYS A 252 5.19 -9.11 9.95
CA CYS A 252 4.16 -9.09 10.99
C CYS A 252 3.90 -10.52 11.50
N PRO A 253 3.85 -10.76 12.83
CA PRO A 253 3.64 -12.10 13.41
C PRO A 253 2.27 -12.70 13.05
N TYR A 254 1.33 -11.89 12.60
CA TYR A 254 0.00 -12.31 12.15
C TYR A 254 -0.13 -12.47 10.63
N ALA A 255 0.93 -12.28 9.86
CA ALA A 255 0.93 -12.38 8.40
C ALA A 255 0.88 -13.84 7.92
N SER A 256 -0.25 -14.52 8.05
CA SER A 256 -0.45 -15.92 7.68
C SER A 256 -1.57 -16.13 6.65
N GLU A 257 -1.70 -15.23 5.66
CA GLU A 257 -2.68 -15.43 4.59
C GLU A 257 -2.12 -16.37 3.51
N ALA A 258 -2.32 -17.67 3.70
CA ALA A 258 -1.87 -18.72 2.79
C ALA A 258 -2.23 -18.43 1.32
N MET A 259 -3.48 -18.07 1.03
CA MET A 259 -3.96 -17.83 -0.34
C MET A 259 -3.26 -16.65 -1.03
N ARG A 260 -3.06 -15.52 -0.33
CA ARG A 260 -2.33 -14.38 -0.92
C ARG A 260 -0.86 -14.74 -1.21
N ASN A 261 -0.24 -15.55 -0.35
CA ASN A 261 1.13 -16.02 -0.57
C ASN A 261 1.24 -16.95 -1.78
N GLU A 262 0.27 -17.84 -1.98
CA GLU A 262 0.22 -18.70 -3.16
C GLU A 262 0.09 -17.89 -4.45
N ILE A 263 -0.81 -16.90 -4.46
CA ILE A 263 -0.99 -16.00 -5.59
C ILE A 263 0.30 -15.20 -5.86
N ARG A 264 0.96 -14.72 -4.81
CA ARG A 264 2.24 -14.01 -4.94
C ARG A 264 3.31 -14.89 -5.59
N LEU A 265 3.47 -16.13 -5.11
CA LEU A 265 4.42 -17.10 -5.68
C LEU A 265 4.08 -17.45 -7.13
N PHE A 266 2.80 -17.66 -7.44
CA PHE A 266 2.32 -17.91 -8.81
C PHE A 266 2.67 -16.72 -9.72
N LEU A 267 2.32 -15.50 -9.36
CA LEU A 267 2.60 -14.30 -10.15
C LEU A 267 4.09 -14.06 -10.33
N ASN A 268 4.91 -14.32 -9.31
CA ASN A 268 6.36 -14.17 -9.41
C ASN A 268 6.96 -15.22 -10.36
N ARG A 269 6.46 -16.46 -10.34
CA ARG A 269 6.87 -17.50 -11.29
C ARG A 269 6.50 -17.14 -12.73
N MET A 270 5.28 -16.62 -12.93
CA MET A 270 4.84 -16.16 -14.25
C MET A 270 5.70 -14.99 -14.76
N GLU A 271 5.99 -14.01 -13.90
CA GLU A 271 6.83 -12.86 -14.25
C GLU A 271 8.27 -13.27 -14.60
N ALA A 272 8.83 -14.26 -13.90
CA ALA A 272 10.18 -14.77 -14.19
C ALA A 272 10.28 -15.48 -15.56
N GLY A 273 9.21 -16.15 -15.98
CA GLY A 273 9.14 -16.80 -17.32
C GLY A 273 8.65 -15.88 -18.44
N HIS A 274 7.90 -14.84 -18.10
CA HIS A 274 7.20 -13.96 -19.03
C HIS A 274 7.24 -12.53 -18.51
N ALA A 275 8.37 -11.86 -18.68
CA ALA A 275 8.61 -10.51 -18.18
C ALA A 275 7.52 -9.53 -18.64
N GLY A 276 6.89 -8.83 -17.68
CA GLY A 276 5.81 -7.88 -17.93
C GLY A 276 4.39 -8.44 -17.79
N VAL A 277 4.23 -9.72 -17.42
CA VAL A 277 2.90 -10.33 -17.27
C VAL A 277 2.04 -9.60 -16.21
N LYS A 278 2.67 -9.08 -15.15
CA LYS A 278 1.96 -8.28 -14.13
C LYS A 278 1.39 -6.99 -14.71
N PHE A 279 2.13 -6.30 -15.57
CA PHE A 279 1.63 -5.13 -16.30
C PHE A 279 0.48 -5.50 -17.25
N THR A 280 0.61 -6.60 -17.95
CA THR A 280 -0.44 -7.08 -18.85
C THR A 280 -1.74 -7.36 -18.09
N LEU A 281 -1.65 -8.03 -16.94
CA LEU A 281 -2.81 -8.32 -16.08
C LEU A 281 -3.42 -7.02 -15.53
N PHE A 282 -2.59 -6.11 -15.02
CA PHE A 282 -3.06 -4.81 -14.53
C PHE A 282 -3.76 -3.99 -15.62
N ASN A 283 -3.15 -3.90 -16.80
CA ASN A 283 -3.74 -3.18 -17.93
C ASN A 283 -5.04 -3.84 -18.44
N SER A 284 -5.15 -5.16 -18.36
CA SER A 284 -6.36 -5.88 -18.74
C SER A 284 -7.53 -5.52 -17.84
N ILE A 285 -7.31 -5.48 -16.51
CA ILE A 285 -8.38 -5.08 -15.58
C ILE A 285 -8.74 -3.60 -15.73
N GLU A 286 -7.78 -2.72 -15.98
CA GLU A 286 -8.04 -1.30 -16.22
C GLU A 286 -8.93 -1.08 -17.45
N ARG A 287 -8.77 -1.90 -18.50
CA ARG A 287 -9.63 -1.85 -19.71
C ARG A 287 -11.03 -2.40 -19.46
N ILE A 288 -11.19 -3.40 -18.61
CA ILE A 288 -12.49 -4.03 -18.29
C ILE A 288 -13.25 -3.19 -17.23
N ARG A 289 -12.54 -2.43 -16.42
CA ARG A 289 -13.10 -1.67 -15.27
C ARG A 289 -14.34 -0.84 -15.61
N PRO A 290 -14.41 -0.04 -16.70
CA PRO A 290 -15.60 0.74 -17.02
C PRO A 290 -16.86 -0.11 -17.17
N ALA A 291 -16.73 -1.34 -17.70
CA ALA A 291 -17.85 -2.27 -17.80
C ALA A 291 -18.25 -2.82 -16.41
N LEU A 292 -17.27 -3.09 -15.54
CA LEU A 292 -17.53 -3.56 -14.18
C LEU A 292 -18.18 -2.47 -13.31
N GLU A 293 -17.78 -1.22 -13.47
CA GLU A 293 -18.38 -0.07 -12.75
C GLU A 293 -19.87 0.07 -13.04
N GLY A 294 -20.29 -0.22 -14.27
CA GLY A 294 -21.71 -0.25 -14.65
C GLY A 294 -22.54 -1.29 -13.89
N LEU A 295 -21.91 -2.31 -13.31
CA LEU A 295 -22.60 -3.32 -12.49
C LEU A 295 -22.75 -2.89 -11.02
N VAL A 296 -21.98 -1.89 -10.58
CA VAL A 296 -22.03 -1.39 -9.20
C VAL A 296 -23.19 -0.39 -9.10
N LYS A 297 -24.27 -0.80 -8.44
CA LYS A 297 -25.33 0.14 -8.10
C LYS A 297 -24.79 1.23 -7.18
N ASN A 298 -25.21 2.47 -7.38
CA ASN A 298 -24.96 3.56 -6.44
C ASN A 298 -25.53 3.18 -5.07
N GLU A 299 -24.68 2.72 -4.17
CA GLU A 299 -25.07 2.43 -2.80
C GLU A 299 -25.23 3.75 -2.04
N ASN A 300 -26.37 3.99 -1.45
CA ASN A 300 -26.59 5.16 -0.60
C ASN A 300 -25.72 5.08 0.65
N LEU A 301 -24.74 5.97 0.74
CA LEU A 301 -23.94 6.12 1.95
C LEU A 301 -24.79 6.70 3.07
N ARG A 302 -24.65 6.14 4.26
CA ARG A 302 -25.30 6.60 5.50
C ARG A 302 -24.27 6.58 6.63
N GLU A 303 -24.58 7.24 7.72
CA GLU A 303 -23.75 7.18 8.91
C GLU A 303 -24.03 5.90 9.71
N CYS A 304 -22.97 5.26 10.16
CA CYS A 304 -23.04 4.13 11.07
C CYS A 304 -23.71 4.54 12.38
N ARG A 305 -24.77 3.85 12.80
CA ARG A 305 -25.50 4.15 14.04
C ARG A 305 -24.64 4.09 15.31
N LYS A 306 -23.46 3.40 15.27
CA LYS A 306 -22.57 3.25 16.43
C LYS A 306 -21.45 4.26 16.48
N CYS A 307 -20.86 4.62 15.36
CA CYS A 307 -19.64 5.43 15.34
C CYS A 307 -19.70 6.67 14.43
N GLY A 308 -20.82 6.90 13.70
CA GLY A 308 -20.99 8.04 12.81
C GLY A 308 -20.13 8.05 11.54
N GLU A 309 -19.29 7.03 11.32
CA GLU A 309 -18.52 6.88 10.08
C GLU A 309 -19.40 6.36 8.94
N LEU A 310 -19.04 6.71 7.72
CA LEU A 310 -19.84 6.36 6.54
C LEU A 310 -19.79 4.85 6.24
N THR A 311 -20.93 4.33 5.83
CA THR A 311 -21.14 2.93 5.48
C THR A 311 -22.34 2.81 4.54
N THR A 312 -22.44 1.69 3.83
CA THR A 312 -23.62 1.30 3.03
C THR A 312 -24.65 0.53 3.83
N GLN A 313 -24.33 0.15 5.08
CA GLN A 313 -25.17 -0.61 6.00
C GLN A 313 -25.51 0.21 7.25
N ASP A 314 -26.43 -0.26 8.10
CA ASP A 314 -26.80 0.40 9.36
C ASP A 314 -25.62 0.46 10.36
N ILE A 315 -24.78 -0.58 10.35
CA ILE A 315 -23.57 -0.69 11.18
C ILE A 315 -22.39 -0.92 10.25
N CYS A 316 -21.31 -0.14 10.39
CA CYS A 316 -20.12 -0.33 9.56
C CYS A 316 -19.38 -1.61 9.95
N LYS A 317 -18.65 -2.18 8.97
CA LYS A 317 -17.92 -3.45 9.17
C LYS A 317 -16.95 -3.42 10.36
N ALA A 318 -16.33 -2.28 10.65
CA ALA A 318 -15.46 -2.15 11.82
C ALA A 318 -16.24 -2.33 13.14
N CYS A 319 -17.40 -1.68 13.27
CA CYS A 319 -18.26 -1.85 14.46
C CYS A 319 -18.81 -3.25 14.58
N GLU A 320 -19.26 -3.86 13.47
CA GLU A 320 -19.72 -5.25 13.46
C GLU A 320 -18.62 -6.23 13.96
N LEU A 321 -17.39 -6.07 13.46
CA LEU A 321 -16.26 -6.90 13.89
C LEU A 321 -15.94 -6.71 15.38
N LEU A 322 -15.99 -5.50 15.89
CA LEU A 322 -15.74 -5.20 17.31
C LEU A 322 -16.85 -5.74 18.22
N ASP A 323 -18.11 -5.76 17.75
CA ASP A 323 -19.23 -6.36 18.49
C ASP A 323 -19.08 -7.86 18.60
N ASN A 324 -18.69 -8.53 17.52
CA ASN A 324 -18.47 -9.97 17.51
C ASN A 324 -17.44 -10.39 18.57
N ILE A 325 -16.41 -9.56 18.79
CA ILE A 325 -15.41 -9.79 19.85
C ILE A 325 -16.00 -9.60 21.26
N LYS A 326 -16.95 -8.68 21.42
CA LYS A 326 -17.57 -8.42 22.72
C LYS A 326 -18.62 -9.48 23.09
N SER A 327 -19.36 -9.99 22.10
CA SER A 327 -20.40 -10.99 22.28
C SER A 327 -19.88 -12.39 22.57
N SER A 328 -18.63 -12.68 22.25
CA SER A 328 -17.98 -13.99 22.52
C SER A 328 -17.64 -14.19 24.02
N ARG A 329 -18.17 -13.37 24.91
CA ARG A 329 -17.99 -13.47 26.39
C ARG A 329 -19.17 -14.10 27.15
N LEU A 330 -20.18 -14.59 26.41
CA LEU A 330 -21.33 -15.34 27.05
C LEU A 330 -21.25 -16.84 26.62
#